data_2bd6a82dd61af252cb5de408a4c57395
#
_entry.id   2bd6a82dd61af252cb5de408a4c57395
#
_cell.length_a   1.000
_cell.length_b   1.000
_cell.length_c   1.000
_cell.angle_alpha   90.00
_cell.angle_beta   90.00
_cell.angle_gamma   90.00
#
_symmetry.space_group_name_H-M   'P 1'
#
loop_
_entity.id
_entity.type
_entity.pdbx_description
1 polymer ?
#
loop_
_entity_poly.entity_id
_entity_poly.type
_entity_poly.pdbx_seq_one_letter_code
_entity_poly.pdbx_strand_id
1 'polypeptide(L)'
;TTDDAIALFESQGMVDKVQLFRYRRASCINVYELDGYYDYNYGYMVPDTGYIDCFDLFPYQDGLMLLLPERRDPEHLPVFEERKKLFKALEDSTRWGEKLGITTVGDLNDKICGGDLAELILVQEAMQESRIGRIAEDIAGRKGVKFVMIAGPSSSGKTTFSHRLSIQLKTFGLTPHPIEVDNYFVNREKTPRDADGNYNFESLDAIDTERFNRDMCELLEGKRIELPTFNFKTGKREYKG
;
A
#
# COMPACT_ATOMS: atom_id res chain seq x y z
N THR A 1 -11.45 10.44 -30.67
CA THR A 1 -12.44 10.65 -29.58
C THR A 1 -12.49 9.44 -28.66
N THR A 2 -13.18 9.57 -27.52
CA THR A 2 -13.40 8.45 -26.59
C THR A 2 -14.21 7.34 -27.25
N ASP A 3 -15.20 7.69 -28.08
CA ASP A 3 -16.04 6.72 -28.78
C ASP A 3 -15.23 5.93 -29.84
N ASP A 4 -14.35 6.60 -30.57
CA ASP A 4 -13.45 5.93 -31.54
C ASP A 4 -12.50 4.96 -30.82
N ALA A 5 -12.01 5.34 -29.66
CA ALA A 5 -11.14 4.47 -28.88
C ALA A 5 -11.88 3.26 -28.30
N ILE A 6 -13.13 3.42 -27.86
CA ILE A 6 -13.98 2.30 -27.44
C ILE A 6 -14.16 1.30 -28.59
N ALA A 7 -14.52 1.79 -29.81
CA ALA A 7 -14.67 0.95 -30.97
C ALA A 7 -13.36 0.22 -31.35
N LEU A 8 -12.21 0.91 -31.21
CA LEU A 8 -10.90 0.32 -31.44
C LEU A 8 -10.61 -0.82 -30.44
N PHE A 9 -10.83 -0.59 -29.13
CA PHE A 9 -10.61 -1.60 -28.09
C PHE A 9 -11.59 -2.77 -28.22
N GLU A 10 -12.85 -2.54 -28.64
CA GLU A 10 -13.79 -3.60 -28.97
C GLU A 10 -13.27 -4.48 -30.12
N SER A 11 -12.70 -3.87 -31.16
CA SER A 11 -12.12 -4.62 -32.29
C SER A 11 -10.92 -5.49 -31.90
N GLN A 12 -10.21 -5.14 -30.84
CA GLN A 12 -9.08 -5.90 -30.28
C GLN A 12 -9.49 -6.87 -29.13
N GLY A 13 -10.78 -6.92 -28.77
CA GLY A 13 -11.26 -7.79 -27.70
C GLY A 13 -10.87 -7.33 -26.28
N MET A 14 -10.51 -6.06 -26.11
CA MET A 14 -10.12 -5.48 -24.82
C MET A 14 -11.33 -5.05 -23.98
N VAL A 15 -12.06 -6.02 -23.45
CA VAL A 15 -13.31 -5.80 -22.71
C VAL A 15 -13.13 -4.89 -21.50
N ASP A 16 -12.03 -5.03 -20.80
CA ASP A 16 -11.66 -4.21 -19.62
C ASP A 16 -11.52 -2.72 -19.97
N LYS A 17 -10.91 -2.40 -21.10
CA LYS A 17 -10.76 -1.02 -21.61
C LYS A 17 -12.11 -0.45 -22.03
N VAL A 18 -12.92 -1.24 -22.73
CA VAL A 18 -14.27 -0.84 -23.14
C VAL A 18 -15.13 -0.51 -21.92
N GLN A 19 -15.14 -1.37 -20.91
CA GLN A 19 -15.85 -1.12 -19.64
C GLN A 19 -15.33 0.13 -18.92
N LEU A 20 -14.01 0.30 -18.85
CA LEU A 20 -13.39 1.47 -18.22
C LEU A 20 -13.84 2.77 -18.87
N PHE A 21 -13.82 2.84 -20.22
CA PHE A 21 -14.11 4.06 -20.95
C PHE A 21 -15.59 4.42 -21.07
N ARG A 22 -16.51 3.46 -20.88
CA ARG A 22 -17.96 3.75 -20.78
C ARG A 22 -18.29 4.75 -19.69
N TYR A 23 -17.49 4.80 -18.61
CA TYR A 23 -17.70 5.71 -17.48
C TYR A 23 -16.88 6.99 -17.53
N ARG A 24 -16.02 7.13 -18.54
CA ARG A 24 -15.15 8.28 -18.66
C ARG A 24 -15.89 9.46 -19.28
N ARG A 25 -15.85 10.61 -18.59
CA ARG A 25 -16.50 11.84 -19.05
C ARG A 25 -15.66 12.65 -20.05
N ALA A 26 -14.37 12.34 -20.24
CA ALA A 26 -13.50 13.05 -21.17
C ALA A 26 -13.89 12.70 -22.61
N SER A 27 -14.01 13.71 -23.46
CA SER A 27 -14.33 13.55 -24.90
C SER A 27 -13.20 12.92 -25.71
N CYS A 28 -11.96 12.98 -25.20
CA CYS A 28 -10.78 12.43 -25.85
C CYS A 28 -9.91 11.66 -24.85
N ILE A 29 -9.21 10.67 -25.34
CA ILE A 29 -8.19 9.91 -24.62
C ILE A 29 -6.96 9.71 -25.50
N ASN A 30 -5.80 9.54 -24.87
CA ASN A 30 -4.58 9.22 -25.59
C ASN A 30 -4.51 7.71 -25.79
N VAL A 31 -4.43 7.29 -27.04
CA VAL A 31 -4.19 5.90 -27.42
C VAL A 31 -2.81 5.84 -28.04
N TYR A 32 -2.04 4.86 -27.64
CA TYR A 32 -0.69 4.59 -28.14
C TYR A 32 -0.71 3.38 -29.06
N GLU A 33 0.10 3.42 -30.10
CA GLU A 33 0.20 2.36 -31.09
C GLU A 33 1.63 1.82 -31.09
N LEU A 34 1.76 0.51 -31.11
CA LEU A 34 3.00 -0.20 -31.26
C LEU A 34 2.78 -1.41 -32.20
N ASP A 35 3.32 -1.33 -33.41
CA ASP A 35 3.27 -2.40 -34.42
C ASP A 35 1.84 -2.95 -34.66
N GLY A 36 0.87 -2.05 -34.78
CA GLY A 36 -0.55 -2.40 -35.00
C GLY A 36 -1.32 -2.77 -33.73
N TYR A 37 -0.68 -2.81 -32.58
CA TYR A 37 -1.32 -3.01 -31.28
C TYR A 37 -1.60 -1.66 -30.62
N TYR A 38 -2.84 -1.44 -30.22
CA TYR A 38 -3.28 -0.20 -29.62
C TYR A 38 -3.60 -0.41 -28.15
N ASP A 39 -3.11 0.49 -27.28
CA ASP A 39 -3.46 0.48 -25.87
C ASP A 39 -3.56 1.90 -25.29
N TYR A 40 -4.19 2.00 -24.14
CA TYR A 40 -4.26 3.20 -23.33
C TYR A 40 -3.23 3.13 -22.21
N ASN A 41 -2.46 4.21 -22.07
CA ASN A 41 -1.54 4.35 -20.95
C ASN A 41 -1.80 5.63 -20.17
N TYR A 42 -1.64 5.56 -18.84
CA TYR A 42 -1.83 6.70 -17.97
C TYR A 42 -0.54 7.51 -17.91
N GLY A 43 -0.50 8.60 -18.64
CA GLY A 43 0.67 9.48 -18.77
C GLY A 43 1.33 9.39 -20.14
N TYR A 44 2.53 9.91 -20.24
CA TYR A 44 3.29 9.94 -21.48
C TYR A 44 4.13 8.66 -21.64
N MET A 45 4.19 8.15 -22.84
CA MET A 45 5.10 7.09 -23.25
C MET A 45 6.30 7.68 -24.02
N VAL A 46 7.39 6.94 -24.04
CA VAL A 46 8.53 7.26 -24.89
C VAL A 46 8.15 7.15 -26.38
N PRO A 47 8.82 7.90 -27.29
CA PRO A 47 8.46 7.93 -28.72
C PRO A 47 8.65 6.60 -29.43
N ASP A 48 9.59 5.79 -29.00
CA ASP A 48 9.87 4.45 -29.55
C ASP A 48 10.50 3.54 -28.50
N THR A 49 10.53 2.24 -28.78
CA THR A 49 11.05 1.20 -27.88
C THR A 49 12.57 1.26 -27.67
N GLY A 50 13.31 1.94 -28.54
CA GLY A 50 14.76 2.11 -28.41
C GLY A 50 15.21 2.95 -27.20
N TYR A 51 14.26 3.62 -26.52
CA TYR A 51 14.53 4.29 -25.24
C TYR A 51 14.53 3.31 -24.04
N ILE A 52 14.15 2.05 -24.25
CA ILE A 52 14.04 1.05 -23.18
C ILE A 52 15.04 -0.07 -23.48
N ASP A 53 16.22 0.04 -22.93
CA ASP A 53 17.36 -0.83 -23.18
C ASP A 53 17.77 -1.68 -21.96
N CYS A 54 17.29 -1.32 -20.77
CA CYS A 54 17.65 -1.98 -19.52
C CYS A 54 16.41 -2.54 -18.82
N PHE A 55 16.10 -3.82 -19.08
CA PHE A 55 15.08 -4.59 -18.37
C PHE A 55 15.36 -6.08 -18.49
N ASP A 56 14.77 -6.88 -17.62
CA ASP A 56 14.72 -8.34 -17.74
C ASP A 56 13.30 -8.86 -17.55
N LEU A 57 12.95 -9.91 -18.26
CA LEU A 57 11.62 -10.51 -18.21
C LEU A 57 11.76 -12.03 -18.13
N PHE A 58 11.28 -12.62 -17.06
CA PHE A 58 11.36 -14.06 -16.85
C PHE A 58 10.09 -14.65 -16.23
N PRO A 59 9.80 -15.95 -16.43
CA PRO A 59 8.69 -16.62 -15.78
C PRO A 59 8.84 -16.61 -14.25
N TYR A 60 7.77 -16.28 -13.56
CA TYR A 60 7.72 -16.33 -12.10
C TYR A 60 6.34 -16.80 -11.64
N GLN A 61 6.28 -17.94 -10.94
CA GLN A 61 5.05 -18.63 -10.58
C GLN A 61 4.13 -18.82 -11.81
N ASP A 62 2.86 -18.42 -11.74
CA ASP A 62 1.91 -18.52 -12.84
C ASP A 62 1.90 -17.26 -13.76
N GLY A 63 2.89 -16.41 -13.64
CA GLY A 63 2.98 -15.15 -14.39
C GLY A 63 4.39 -14.83 -14.87
N LEU A 64 4.63 -13.54 -15.05
CA LEU A 64 5.90 -12.99 -15.51
C LEU A 64 6.41 -11.96 -14.51
N MET A 65 7.73 -11.95 -14.30
CA MET A 65 8.42 -10.93 -13.52
C MET A 65 9.15 -9.99 -14.49
N LEU A 66 8.78 -8.71 -14.43
CA LEU A 66 9.49 -7.64 -15.11
C LEU A 66 10.43 -6.97 -14.11
N LEU A 67 11.72 -7.04 -14.35
CA LEU A 67 12.77 -6.40 -13.58
C LEU A 67 13.20 -5.11 -14.27
N LEU A 68 13.17 -4.01 -13.55
CA LEU A 68 13.54 -2.69 -14.04
C LEU A 68 14.70 -2.12 -13.21
N PRO A 69 15.54 -1.25 -13.79
CA PRO A 69 16.62 -0.58 -13.07
C PRO A 69 16.06 0.37 -12.01
N GLU A 70 16.84 0.61 -10.98
CA GLU A 70 16.51 1.61 -9.96
C GLU A 70 16.80 3.03 -10.47
N ARG A 71 16.02 4.01 -10.02
CA ARG A 71 16.23 5.42 -10.39
C ARG A 71 17.64 5.94 -10.08
N ARG A 72 18.30 5.35 -9.07
CA ARG A 72 19.67 5.74 -8.65
C ARG A 72 20.77 5.07 -9.47
N ASP A 73 20.42 3.97 -10.13
CA ASP A 73 21.32 3.21 -11.01
C ASP A 73 20.53 2.73 -12.25
N PRO A 74 20.30 3.64 -13.21
CA PRO A 74 19.46 3.33 -14.37
C PRO A 74 20.13 2.43 -15.42
N GLU A 75 21.43 2.18 -15.29
CA GLU A 75 22.20 1.38 -16.24
C GLU A 75 22.33 -0.09 -15.84
N HIS A 76 21.97 -0.43 -14.58
CA HIS A 76 22.11 -1.80 -14.09
C HIS A 76 20.82 -2.31 -13.48
N LEU A 77 20.54 -3.59 -13.71
CA LEU A 77 19.43 -4.27 -13.08
C LEU A 77 19.79 -4.70 -11.66
N PRO A 78 18.89 -4.49 -10.68
CA PRO A 78 19.08 -5.02 -9.34
C PRO A 78 19.02 -6.55 -9.35
N VAL A 79 19.64 -7.16 -8.35
CA VAL A 79 19.49 -8.61 -8.14
C VAL A 79 18.06 -8.91 -7.72
N PHE A 80 17.42 -9.83 -8.40
CA PHE A 80 16.07 -10.24 -8.02
C PHE A 80 16.06 -10.94 -6.66
N GLU A 81 15.29 -10.39 -5.72
CA GLU A 81 15.05 -10.99 -4.41
C GLU A 81 13.61 -11.49 -4.32
N GLU A 82 13.44 -12.79 -4.17
CA GLU A 82 12.12 -13.39 -4.05
C GLU A 82 11.42 -12.98 -2.74
N ARG A 83 10.26 -12.34 -2.84
CA ARG A 83 9.44 -11.91 -1.69
C ARG A 83 8.14 -12.70 -1.60
N LYS A 84 8.25 -13.99 -1.28
CA LYS A 84 7.10 -14.95 -1.27
C LYS A 84 5.88 -14.46 -0.51
N LYS A 85 6.07 -13.82 0.66
CA LYS A 85 4.95 -13.31 1.47
C LYS A 85 4.21 -12.18 0.79
N LEU A 86 4.94 -11.25 0.15
CA LEU A 86 4.35 -10.15 -0.60
C LEU A 86 3.59 -10.68 -1.82
N PHE A 87 4.22 -11.57 -2.59
CA PHE A 87 3.58 -12.19 -3.75
C PHE A 87 2.28 -12.89 -3.36
N LYS A 88 2.31 -13.71 -2.31
CA LYS A 88 1.11 -14.39 -1.79
C LYS A 88 0.01 -13.41 -1.36
N ALA A 89 0.35 -12.30 -0.73
CA ALA A 89 -0.63 -11.28 -0.35
C ALA A 89 -1.29 -10.62 -1.57
N LEU A 90 -0.52 -10.38 -2.64
CA LEU A 90 -1.04 -9.85 -3.90
C LEU A 90 -1.96 -10.88 -4.59
N GLU A 91 -1.52 -12.14 -4.68
CA GLU A 91 -2.32 -13.25 -5.23
C GLU A 91 -3.63 -13.43 -4.47
N ASP A 92 -3.59 -13.43 -3.13
CA ASP A 92 -4.79 -13.53 -2.30
C ASP A 92 -5.74 -12.33 -2.53
N SER A 93 -5.20 -11.14 -2.80
CA SER A 93 -6.01 -9.95 -3.13
C SER A 93 -6.68 -10.08 -4.49
N THR A 94 -5.96 -10.55 -5.51
CA THR A 94 -6.51 -10.81 -6.86
C THR A 94 -7.62 -11.85 -6.80
N ARG A 95 -7.34 -12.99 -6.16
CA ARG A 95 -8.30 -14.09 -5.97
C ARG A 95 -9.57 -13.66 -5.21
N TRP A 96 -9.43 -12.67 -4.32
CA TRP A 96 -10.57 -12.08 -3.64
C TRP A 96 -11.41 -11.21 -4.59
N GLY A 97 -10.78 -10.37 -5.42
CA GLY A 97 -11.46 -9.62 -6.47
C GLY A 97 -12.27 -10.52 -7.41
N GLU A 98 -11.69 -11.63 -7.85
CA GLU A 98 -12.36 -12.64 -8.67
C GLU A 98 -13.62 -13.20 -8.00
N LYS A 99 -13.55 -13.54 -6.70
CA LYS A 99 -14.71 -14.04 -5.93
C LYS A 99 -15.84 -13.03 -5.83
N LEU A 100 -15.53 -11.75 -5.85
CA LEU A 100 -16.54 -10.67 -5.83
C LEU A 100 -17.02 -10.29 -7.23
N GLY A 101 -16.42 -10.85 -8.29
CA GLY A 101 -16.68 -10.46 -9.67
C GLY A 101 -16.24 -9.01 -9.94
N ILE A 102 -15.16 -8.57 -9.27
CA ILE A 102 -14.57 -7.23 -9.43
C ILE A 102 -13.08 -7.43 -9.69
N THR A 103 -12.72 -7.59 -10.93
CA THR A 103 -11.34 -7.81 -11.37
C THR A 103 -10.73 -6.56 -12.00
N THR A 104 -11.59 -5.65 -12.46
CA THR A 104 -11.24 -4.42 -13.15
C THR A 104 -11.92 -3.20 -12.52
N VAL A 105 -11.45 -2.00 -12.86
CA VAL A 105 -12.13 -0.75 -12.52
C VAL A 105 -13.48 -0.65 -13.22
N GLY A 106 -13.61 -1.22 -14.41
CA GLY A 106 -14.87 -1.32 -15.14
C GLY A 106 -15.94 -2.08 -14.34
N ASP A 107 -15.59 -3.27 -13.83
CA ASP A 107 -16.47 -4.08 -12.97
C ASP A 107 -16.91 -3.31 -11.72
N LEU A 108 -15.97 -2.59 -11.08
CA LEU A 108 -16.28 -1.75 -9.92
C LEU A 108 -17.29 -0.64 -10.29
N ASN A 109 -17.09 0.03 -11.42
CA ASN A 109 -17.99 1.06 -11.90
C ASN A 109 -19.40 0.49 -12.20
N ASP A 110 -19.48 -0.70 -12.81
CA ASP A 110 -20.74 -1.39 -13.04
C ASP A 110 -21.49 -1.66 -11.72
N LYS A 111 -20.78 -2.12 -10.68
CA LYS A 111 -21.36 -2.32 -9.34
C LYS A 111 -21.86 -1.02 -8.71
N ILE A 112 -21.07 0.06 -8.83
CA ILE A 112 -21.45 1.39 -8.32
C ILE A 112 -22.73 1.88 -9.01
N CYS A 113 -22.76 1.83 -10.33
CA CYS A 113 -23.91 2.29 -11.13
C CYS A 113 -25.13 1.37 -11.00
N GLY A 114 -24.92 0.07 -10.75
CA GLY A 114 -25.97 -0.89 -10.47
C GLY A 114 -26.64 -0.74 -9.10
N GLY A 115 -26.05 0.04 -8.19
CA GLY A 115 -26.59 0.26 -6.85
C GLY A 115 -26.08 -0.70 -5.78
N ASP A 116 -25.16 -1.61 -6.12
CA ASP A 116 -24.63 -2.66 -5.22
C ASP A 116 -23.49 -2.19 -4.32
N LEU A 117 -23.13 -0.89 -4.38
CA LEU A 117 -21.98 -0.34 -3.65
C LEU A 117 -22.06 -0.55 -2.13
N ALA A 118 -23.25 -0.39 -1.54
CA ALA A 118 -23.42 -0.52 -0.09
C ALA A 118 -23.15 -1.96 0.38
N GLU A 119 -23.64 -2.95 -0.35
CA GLU A 119 -23.38 -4.37 -0.07
C GLU A 119 -21.90 -4.70 -0.26
N LEU A 120 -21.28 -4.21 -1.32
CA LEU A 120 -19.86 -4.39 -1.57
C LEU A 120 -19.00 -3.88 -0.41
N ILE A 121 -19.29 -2.68 0.10
CA ILE A 121 -18.57 -2.11 1.26
C ILE A 121 -18.73 -3.02 2.48
N LEU A 122 -19.93 -3.46 2.80
CA LEU A 122 -20.17 -4.33 3.96
C LEU A 122 -19.42 -5.67 3.84
N VAL A 123 -19.40 -6.28 2.66
CA VAL A 123 -18.66 -7.52 2.40
C VAL A 123 -17.16 -7.30 2.57
N GLN A 124 -16.61 -6.20 2.05
CA GLN A 124 -15.19 -5.85 2.19
C GLN A 124 -14.81 -5.61 3.66
N GLU A 125 -15.64 -4.90 4.41
CA GLU A 125 -15.43 -4.65 5.84
C GLU A 125 -15.48 -5.96 6.64
N ALA A 126 -16.46 -6.81 6.40
CA ALA A 126 -16.57 -8.11 7.07
C ALA A 126 -15.35 -9.00 6.79
N MET A 127 -14.85 -9.01 5.55
CA MET A 127 -13.64 -9.75 5.20
C MET A 127 -12.42 -9.19 5.91
N GLN A 128 -12.26 -7.87 5.95
CA GLN A 128 -11.15 -7.23 6.64
C GLN A 128 -11.16 -7.58 8.12
N GLU A 129 -12.31 -7.50 8.80
CA GLU A 129 -12.44 -7.90 10.20
C GLU A 129 -12.10 -9.38 10.42
N SER A 130 -12.55 -10.27 9.54
CA SER A 130 -12.21 -11.69 9.60
C SER A 130 -10.69 -11.92 9.49
N ARG A 131 -10.01 -11.20 8.61
CA ARG A 131 -8.55 -11.29 8.46
C ARG A 131 -7.81 -10.75 9.69
N ILE A 132 -8.25 -9.63 10.24
CA ILE A 132 -7.68 -9.07 11.48
C ILE A 132 -7.88 -10.02 12.64
N GLY A 133 -9.07 -10.63 12.75
CA GLY A 133 -9.37 -11.66 13.77
C GLY A 133 -8.41 -12.84 13.72
N ARG A 134 -8.12 -13.37 12.51
CA ARG A 134 -7.14 -14.47 12.34
C ARG A 134 -5.72 -14.04 12.75
N ILE A 135 -5.31 -12.82 12.45
CA ILE A 135 -4.02 -12.29 12.89
C ILE A 135 -3.99 -12.18 14.42
N ALA A 136 -5.07 -11.74 15.05
CA ALA A 136 -5.16 -11.65 16.48
C ALA A 136 -5.11 -13.04 17.16
N GLU A 137 -5.77 -14.03 16.58
CA GLU A 137 -5.73 -15.43 17.02
C GLU A 137 -4.29 -16.01 16.93
N ASP A 138 -3.61 -15.77 15.80
CA ASP A 138 -2.22 -16.20 15.61
C ASP A 138 -1.28 -15.56 16.64
N ILE A 139 -1.44 -14.26 16.90
CA ILE A 139 -0.66 -13.55 17.94
C ILE A 139 -0.95 -14.12 19.32
N ALA A 140 -2.22 -14.30 19.66
CA ALA A 140 -2.63 -14.83 20.97
C ALA A 140 -2.15 -16.28 21.20
N GLY A 141 -2.07 -17.08 20.13
CA GLY A 141 -1.54 -18.45 20.17
C GLY A 141 -0.02 -18.53 20.36
N ARG A 142 0.73 -17.46 20.13
CA ARG A 142 2.19 -17.42 20.26
C ARG A 142 2.60 -17.05 21.67
N LYS A 143 3.26 -17.96 22.39
CA LYS A 143 3.79 -17.67 23.72
C LYS A 143 4.90 -16.62 23.67
N GLY A 144 4.83 -15.64 24.56
CA GLY A 144 5.91 -14.68 24.80
C GLY A 144 5.99 -13.50 23.82
N VAL A 145 5.02 -13.32 22.92
CA VAL A 145 4.93 -12.11 22.10
C VAL A 145 4.68 -10.91 23.00
N LYS A 146 5.57 -9.91 22.92
CA LYS A 146 5.47 -8.65 23.66
C LYS A 146 5.21 -7.46 22.73
N PHE A 147 5.75 -7.49 21.52
CA PHE A 147 5.59 -6.47 20.53
C PHE A 147 5.04 -7.03 19.23
N VAL A 148 4.15 -6.27 18.60
CA VAL A 148 3.67 -6.47 17.24
C VAL A 148 4.00 -5.21 16.45
N MET A 149 4.92 -5.32 15.50
CA MET A 149 5.35 -4.20 14.68
C MET A 149 4.55 -4.17 13.38
N ILE A 150 3.89 -3.03 13.12
CA ILE A 150 3.06 -2.81 11.95
C ILE A 150 3.78 -1.80 11.05
N ALA A 151 4.28 -2.26 9.91
CA ALA A 151 4.95 -1.43 8.92
C ALA A 151 4.09 -1.29 7.66
N GLY A 152 4.25 -0.19 6.96
CA GLY A 152 3.58 0.10 5.69
C GLY A 152 3.85 1.54 5.24
N PRO A 153 3.60 1.86 3.97
CA PRO A 153 3.82 3.20 3.44
C PRO A 153 2.94 4.25 4.11
N SER A 154 3.23 5.52 3.87
CA SER A 154 2.39 6.61 4.37
C SER A 154 0.95 6.46 3.85
N SER A 155 -0.03 6.84 4.66
CA SER A 155 -1.46 6.75 4.34
C SER A 155 -2.00 5.34 4.04
N SER A 156 -1.27 4.27 4.36
CA SER A 156 -1.70 2.87 4.16
C SER A 156 -2.72 2.35 5.19
N GLY A 157 -3.11 3.19 6.16
CA GLY A 157 -4.07 2.81 7.20
C GLY A 157 -3.46 2.07 8.40
N LYS A 158 -2.15 2.16 8.64
CA LYS A 158 -1.46 1.51 9.78
C LYS A 158 -2.14 1.79 11.12
N THR A 159 -2.44 3.04 11.41
CA THR A 159 -3.09 3.47 12.66
C THR A 159 -4.47 2.83 12.83
N THR A 160 -5.31 2.88 11.79
CA THR A 160 -6.64 2.24 11.81
C THR A 160 -6.51 0.73 12.02
N PHE A 161 -5.58 0.09 11.33
CA PHE A 161 -5.31 -1.35 11.47
C PHE A 161 -4.86 -1.70 12.88
N SER A 162 -3.95 -0.93 13.48
CA SER A 162 -3.45 -1.18 14.85
C SER A 162 -4.57 -1.07 15.89
N HIS A 163 -5.47 -0.10 15.74
CA HIS A 163 -6.64 0.03 16.63
C HIS A 163 -7.61 -1.14 16.47
N ARG A 164 -7.93 -1.56 15.24
CA ARG A 164 -8.80 -2.72 15.00
C ARG A 164 -8.18 -4.01 15.51
N LEU A 165 -6.88 -4.22 15.28
CA LEU A 165 -6.14 -5.36 15.83
C LEU A 165 -6.16 -5.36 17.36
N SER A 166 -6.01 -4.19 18.00
CA SER A 166 -6.12 -4.05 19.45
C SER A 166 -7.48 -4.49 19.98
N ILE A 167 -8.58 -4.14 19.27
CA ILE A 167 -9.92 -4.59 19.65
C ILE A 167 -10.01 -6.11 19.57
N GLN A 168 -9.54 -6.71 18.48
CA GLN A 168 -9.55 -8.16 18.28
C GLN A 168 -8.69 -8.89 19.34
N LEU A 169 -7.51 -8.37 19.67
CA LEU A 169 -6.65 -8.93 20.72
C LEU A 169 -7.31 -8.93 22.12
N LYS A 170 -8.15 -7.92 22.42
CA LYS A 170 -8.92 -7.88 23.67
C LYS A 170 -9.92 -9.02 23.77
N THR A 171 -10.46 -9.53 22.69
CA THR A 171 -11.36 -10.69 22.68
C THR A 171 -10.67 -11.99 23.14
N PHE A 172 -9.33 -12.02 23.06
CA PHE A 172 -8.48 -13.09 23.56
C PHE A 172 -7.94 -12.82 24.99
N GLY A 173 -8.46 -11.79 25.68
CA GLY A 173 -8.04 -11.43 27.04
C GLY A 173 -6.71 -10.69 27.13
N LEU A 174 -6.16 -10.24 26.00
CA LEU A 174 -4.93 -9.46 26.00
C LEU A 174 -5.23 -7.97 26.21
N THR A 175 -4.22 -7.23 26.69
CA THR A 175 -4.33 -5.77 26.91
C THR A 175 -3.30 -5.05 26.02
N PRO A 176 -3.57 -4.89 24.73
CA PRO A 176 -2.65 -4.23 23.81
C PRO A 176 -2.65 -2.70 24.02
N HIS A 177 -1.49 -2.10 23.84
CA HIS A 177 -1.27 -0.67 23.89
C HIS A 177 -0.72 -0.19 22.54
N PRO A 178 -1.52 0.37 21.64
CA PRO A 178 -1.04 0.95 20.39
C PRO A 178 -0.10 2.13 20.67
N ILE A 179 1.09 2.07 20.08
CA ILE A 179 2.12 3.13 20.19
C ILE A 179 2.47 3.56 18.77
N GLU A 180 2.27 4.84 18.48
CA GLU A 180 2.62 5.42 17.18
C GLU A 180 4.07 5.86 17.19
N VAL A 181 4.88 5.30 16.31
CA VAL A 181 6.31 5.64 16.20
C VAL A 181 6.51 7.10 15.79
N ASP A 182 5.56 7.66 15.03
CA ASP A 182 5.57 9.06 14.61
C ASP A 182 5.59 10.05 15.80
N ASN A 183 5.09 9.64 16.95
CA ASN A 183 5.14 10.44 18.18
C ASN A 183 6.57 10.59 18.74
N TYR A 184 7.51 9.77 18.27
CA TYR A 184 8.93 9.83 18.64
C TYR A 184 9.78 10.64 17.67
N PHE A 185 9.19 11.34 16.69
CA PHE A 185 9.96 12.25 15.86
C PHE A 185 10.73 13.27 16.70
N VAL A 186 11.96 13.57 16.29
CA VAL A 186 12.71 14.69 16.83
C VAL A 186 12.02 16.00 16.46
N ASN A 187 12.26 17.09 17.20
CA ASN A 187 11.72 18.39 16.82
C ASN A 187 12.12 18.74 15.38
N ARG A 188 11.21 19.35 14.62
CA ARG A 188 11.37 19.65 13.19
C ARG A 188 12.72 20.31 12.85
N GLU A 189 13.22 21.17 13.73
CA GLU A 189 14.50 21.85 13.56
C GLU A 189 15.70 20.87 13.49
N LYS A 190 15.55 19.68 14.08
CA LYS A 190 16.56 18.60 14.13
C LYS A 190 16.32 17.51 13.10
N THR A 191 15.18 17.56 12.38
CA THR A 191 14.85 16.57 11.35
C THR A 191 15.89 16.67 10.21
N PRO A 192 16.50 15.56 9.77
CA PRO A 192 17.44 15.58 8.65
C PRO A 192 16.76 16.10 7.38
N ARG A 193 17.57 16.62 6.46
CA ARG A 193 17.10 17.10 5.17
C ARG A 193 17.55 16.16 4.06
N ASP A 194 16.73 16.04 3.04
CA ASP A 194 17.07 15.33 1.80
C ASP A 194 18.01 16.15 0.90
N ALA A 195 18.36 15.61 -0.26
CA ALA A 195 19.25 16.28 -1.22
C ALA A 195 18.65 17.58 -1.80
N ASP A 196 17.33 17.70 -1.77
CA ASP A 196 16.58 18.87 -2.26
C ASP A 196 16.34 19.91 -1.15
N GLY A 197 16.83 19.65 0.08
CA GLY A 197 16.69 20.54 1.23
C GLY A 197 15.38 20.42 2.00
N ASN A 198 14.48 19.49 1.65
CA ASN A 198 13.24 19.24 2.35
C ASN A 198 13.46 18.39 3.60
N TYR A 199 12.57 18.48 4.58
CA TYR A 199 12.64 17.62 5.77
C TYR A 199 12.38 16.16 5.38
N ASN A 200 13.34 15.29 5.71
CA ASN A 200 13.25 13.86 5.45
C ASN A 200 12.71 13.10 6.68
N PHE A 201 11.42 12.98 6.79
CA PHE A 201 10.76 12.22 7.86
C PHE A 201 10.84 10.69 7.67
N GLU A 202 11.28 10.22 6.50
CA GLU A 202 11.47 8.78 6.23
C GLU A 202 12.85 8.29 6.70
N SER A 203 13.74 9.19 7.11
CA SER A 203 15.04 8.83 7.71
C SER A 203 14.85 8.29 9.12
N LEU A 204 15.64 7.28 9.49
CA LEU A 204 15.71 6.78 10.87
C LEU A 204 16.15 7.87 11.84
N ASP A 205 17.01 8.80 11.40
CA ASP A 205 17.51 9.94 12.21
C ASP A 205 16.41 10.98 12.50
N ALA A 206 15.27 10.90 11.82
CA ALA A 206 14.10 11.71 12.15
C ALA A 206 13.41 11.22 13.43
N ILE A 207 13.71 10.02 13.91
CA ILE A 207 13.14 9.40 15.10
C ILE A 207 14.16 9.44 16.23
N ASP A 208 13.71 9.80 17.43
CA ASP A 208 14.48 9.67 18.67
C ASP A 208 14.56 8.20 19.08
N THR A 209 15.45 7.46 18.43
CA THR A 209 15.61 6.02 18.63
C THR A 209 16.08 5.66 20.04
N GLU A 210 16.88 6.54 20.67
CA GLU A 210 17.33 6.33 22.05
C GLU A 210 16.15 6.38 23.03
N ARG A 211 15.31 7.39 22.88
CA ARG A 211 14.10 7.53 23.70
C ARG A 211 13.13 6.36 23.45
N PHE A 212 12.88 6.03 22.18
CA PHE A 212 12.02 4.94 21.81
C PHE A 212 12.48 3.62 22.43
N ASN A 213 13.77 3.28 22.28
CA ASN A 213 14.32 2.05 22.83
C ASN A 213 14.23 1.99 24.37
N ARG A 214 14.55 3.11 25.03
CA ARG A 214 14.40 3.21 26.49
C ARG A 214 12.97 2.97 26.93
N ASP A 215 12.02 3.66 26.32
CA ASP A 215 10.61 3.54 26.69
C ASP A 215 10.08 2.12 26.43
N MET A 216 10.52 1.46 25.36
CA MET A 216 10.16 0.05 25.08
C MET A 216 10.77 -0.90 26.11
N CYS A 217 12.01 -0.70 26.53
CA CYS A 217 12.63 -1.50 27.61
C CYS A 217 11.90 -1.32 28.94
N GLU A 218 11.57 -0.09 29.31
CA GLU A 218 10.85 0.22 30.54
C GLU A 218 9.46 -0.41 30.57
N LEU A 219 8.75 -0.42 29.44
CA LEU A 219 7.46 -1.13 29.30
C LEU A 219 7.60 -2.65 29.47
N LEU A 220 8.67 -3.25 28.93
CA LEU A 220 8.96 -4.68 29.13
C LEU A 220 9.22 -5.03 30.58
N GLU A 221 9.80 -4.12 31.34
CA GLU A 221 10.04 -4.26 32.79
C GLU A 221 8.77 -3.97 33.61
N GLY A 222 7.65 -3.60 32.97
CA GLY A 222 6.40 -3.26 33.66
C GLY A 222 6.39 -1.86 34.28
N LYS A 223 7.33 -1.00 33.90
CA LYS A 223 7.39 0.39 34.37
C LYS A 223 6.36 1.25 33.65
N ARG A 224 5.96 2.32 34.31
CA ARG A 224 5.14 3.38 33.71
C ARG A 224 6.04 4.33 32.94
N ILE A 225 5.68 4.63 31.71
CA ILE A 225 6.35 5.63 30.87
C ILE A 225 5.41 6.79 30.56
N GLU A 226 5.99 7.93 30.19
CA GLU A 226 5.27 9.07 29.67
C GLU A 226 5.40 9.09 28.15
N LEU A 227 4.31 8.72 27.44
CA LEU A 227 4.29 8.67 25.98
C LEU A 227 4.38 10.08 25.38
N PRO A 228 5.32 10.32 24.48
CA PRO A 228 5.36 11.56 23.73
C PRO A 228 4.17 11.66 22.76
N THR A 229 3.85 12.88 22.37
CA THR A 229 2.95 13.18 21.26
C THR A 229 3.62 14.19 20.35
N PHE A 230 3.74 13.88 19.05
CA PHE A 230 4.32 14.81 18.11
C PHE A 230 3.24 15.71 17.50
N ASN A 231 3.41 17.01 17.67
CA ASN A 231 2.49 18.00 17.10
C ASN A 231 2.97 18.41 15.71
N PHE A 232 2.36 17.85 14.67
CA PHE A 232 2.72 18.11 13.26
C PHE A 232 2.54 19.59 12.84
N LYS A 233 1.68 20.34 13.51
CA LYS A 233 1.49 21.78 13.22
C LYS A 233 2.67 22.60 13.72
N THR A 234 3.08 22.39 14.97
CA THR A 234 4.18 23.12 15.59
C THR A 234 5.54 22.51 15.28
N GLY A 235 5.59 21.24 14.88
CA GLY A 235 6.82 20.47 14.66
C GLY A 235 7.56 20.16 15.95
N LYS A 236 6.87 20.09 17.08
CA LYS A 236 7.44 19.84 18.40
C LYS A 236 6.83 18.63 19.06
N ARG A 237 7.63 17.97 19.88
CA ARG A 237 7.19 16.92 20.78
C ARG A 237 6.59 17.53 22.03
N GLU A 238 5.44 17.02 22.44
CA GLU A 238 4.68 17.43 23.60
C GLU A 238 4.44 16.22 24.51
N TYR A 239 4.24 16.47 25.79
CA TYR A 239 3.87 15.45 26.77
C TYR A 239 2.55 15.88 27.39
N LYS A 240 1.55 15.03 27.27
CA LYS A 240 0.18 15.36 27.73
C LYS A 240 -0.24 14.57 28.97
N GLY A 241 0.70 13.89 29.61
CA GLY A 241 0.49 13.10 30.80
C GLY A 241 0.15 11.64 30.54
#